data_24d497d305dfa2b19b9d33feb44538c6
#
_entry.id   24d497d305dfa2b19b9d33feb44538c6
#
_cell.length_a   1.000
_cell.length_b   1.000
_cell.length_c   1.000
_cell.angle_alpha   90.00
_cell.angle_beta   90.00
_cell.angle_gamma   90.00
#
_symmetry.space_group_name_H-M   'P 1'
#
loop_
_entity.id
_entity.type
_entity.pdbx_description
1 polymer ?
#
loop_
_entity_poly.entity_id
_entity_poly.type
_entity_poly.pdbx_seq_one_letter_code
_entity_poly.pdbx_strand_id
1 'polypeptide(L)'
;MKRILSVDDSASIRQMVGFTLRNAGYEVAEAVDGQDGLAKAEGSRFDLVITDLNMPNMDGLQLIEALRKQPGYTFVPILMLTTESQAEKKDAGRKAGATGWIVKPFSADQLIAVAKKLIK
;
A
#
# COMPACT_ATOMS: atom_id res chain seq x y z
N MET A 1 12.16 0.65 14.36
CA MET A 1 12.09 0.31 12.94
C MET A 1 10.65 0.54 12.44
N LYS A 2 10.50 1.28 11.36
CA LYS A 2 9.18 1.54 10.79
C LYS A 2 8.64 0.31 10.06
N ARG A 3 7.34 0.13 10.11
CA ARG A 3 6.66 -1.05 9.58
C ARG A 3 5.77 -0.69 8.41
N ILE A 4 5.86 -1.47 7.34
CA ILE A 4 5.09 -1.27 6.11
C ILE A 4 4.25 -2.52 5.83
N LEU A 5 2.99 -2.32 5.45
CA LEU A 5 2.13 -3.40 4.96
C LEU A 5 2.05 -3.28 3.44
N SER A 6 2.45 -4.34 2.74
CA SER A 6 2.37 -4.41 1.28
C SER A 6 1.26 -5.37 0.88
N VAL A 7 0.28 -4.87 0.14
CA VAL A 7 -0.90 -5.64 -0.26
C VAL A 7 -0.94 -5.74 -1.78
N ASP A 8 -0.79 -6.95 -2.30
CA ASP A 8 -0.79 -7.19 -3.75
C ASP A 8 -1.07 -8.68 -4.00
N ASP A 9 -1.96 -8.98 -4.94
CA ASP A 9 -2.25 -10.37 -5.30
C ASP A 9 -1.18 -10.97 -6.20
N SER A 10 -0.32 -10.14 -6.80
CA SER A 10 0.83 -10.60 -7.58
C SER A 10 1.99 -10.93 -6.65
N ALA A 11 2.35 -12.21 -6.57
CA ALA A 11 3.46 -12.64 -5.74
C ALA A 11 4.78 -11.97 -6.13
N SER A 12 5.03 -11.81 -7.43
CA SER A 12 6.28 -11.20 -7.89
C SER A 12 6.38 -9.72 -7.52
N ILE A 13 5.30 -8.96 -7.67
CA ILE A 13 5.28 -7.54 -7.27
C ILE A 13 5.42 -7.43 -5.76
N ARG A 14 4.67 -8.23 -5.01
CA ARG A 14 4.70 -8.22 -3.54
C ARG A 14 6.11 -8.53 -3.02
N GLN A 15 6.77 -9.53 -3.60
CA GLN A 15 8.13 -9.92 -3.22
C GLN A 15 9.13 -8.81 -3.56
N MET A 16 9.00 -8.20 -4.72
CA MET A 16 9.89 -7.11 -5.14
C MET A 16 9.75 -5.90 -4.21
N VAL A 17 8.54 -5.50 -3.90
CA VAL A 17 8.28 -4.39 -2.98
C VAL A 17 8.85 -4.71 -1.59
N GLY A 18 8.58 -5.92 -1.09
CA GLY A 18 9.10 -6.35 0.22
C GLY A 18 10.60 -6.36 0.28
N PHE A 19 11.25 -6.95 -0.72
CA PHE A 19 12.71 -7.02 -0.79
C PHE A 19 13.33 -5.61 -0.83
N THR A 20 12.80 -4.74 -1.68
CA THR A 20 13.30 -3.38 -1.85
C THR A 20 13.23 -2.59 -0.53
N LEU A 21 12.10 -2.66 0.14
CA LEU A 21 11.89 -1.87 1.36
C LEU A 21 12.60 -2.47 2.57
N ARG A 22 12.71 -3.80 2.67
CA ARG A 22 13.52 -4.42 3.74
C ARG A 22 14.97 -4.02 3.61
N ASN A 23 15.49 -4.00 2.39
CA ASN A 23 16.87 -3.55 2.15
C ASN A 23 17.08 -2.07 2.49
N ALA A 24 16.03 -1.28 2.47
CA ALA A 24 16.07 0.13 2.85
C ALA A 24 15.93 0.35 4.37
N GLY A 25 15.78 -0.73 5.14
CA GLY A 25 15.72 -0.65 6.60
C GLY A 25 14.35 -0.71 7.21
N TYR A 26 13.33 -1.06 6.42
CA TYR A 26 11.96 -1.18 6.93
C TYR A 26 11.60 -2.63 7.25
N GLU A 27 10.69 -2.81 8.19
CA GLU A 27 10.04 -4.08 8.43
C GLU A 27 8.81 -4.15 7.53
N VAL A 28 8.63 -5.23 6.78
CA VAL A 28 7.55 -5.35 5.80
C VAL A 28 6.74 -6.61 6.06
N ALA A 29 5.43 -6.45 6.22
CA ALA A 29 4.48 -7.55 6.20
C ALA A 29 3.79 -7.56 4.83
N GLU A 30 3.41 -8.75 4.36
CA GLU A 30 2.82 -8.93 3.04
C GLU A 30 1.43 -9.53 3.17
N ALA A 31 0.51 -9.03 2.34
CA ALA A 31 -0.85 -9.53 2.27
C ALA A 31 -1.22 -9.81 0.81
N VAL A 32 -2.05 -10.81 0.59
CA VAL A 32 -2.34 -11.32 -0.77
C VAL A 32 -3.55 -10.67 -1.42
N ASP A 33 -4.40 -10.02 -0.65
CA ASP A 33 -5.55 -9.26 -1.16
C ASP A 33 -6.01 -8.25 -0.10
N GLY A 34 -7.08 -7.51 -0.43
CA GLY A 34 -7.59 -6.49 0.49
C GLY A 34 -8.11 -7.05 1.81
N GLN A 35 -8.76 -8.20 1.79
CA GLN A 35 -9.26 -8.81 3.02
C GLN A 35 -8.13 -9.23 3.94
N ASP A 36 -7.10 -9.86 3.38
CA ASP A 36 -5.90 -10.24 4.12
C ASP A 36 -5.19 -9.00 4.67
N GLY A 37 -5.09 -7.95 3.85
CA GLY A 37 -4.49 -6.68 4.27
C GLY A 37 -5.22 -6.04 5.44
N LEU A 38 -6.54 -6.01 5.36
CA LEU A 38 -7.36 -5.45 6.44
C LEU A 38 -7.20 -6.25 7.73
N ALA A 39 -7.22 -7.59 7.63
CA ALA A 39 -7.05 -8.46 8.79
C ALA A 39 -5.69 -8.22 9.47
N LYS A 40 -4.62 -8.08 8.67
CA LYS A 40 -3.29 -7.81 9.22
C LYS A 40 -3.19 -6.42 9.85
N ALA A 41 -3.85 -5.44 9.25
CA ALA A 41 -3.88 -4.08 9.79
C ALA A 41 -4.62 -4.02 11.13
N GLU A 42 -5.71 -4.78 11.27
CA GLU A 42 -6.47 -4.84 12.51
C GLU A 42 -5.66 -5.43 13.66
N GLY A 43 -4.80 -6.40 13.36
CA GLY A 43 -4.01 -7.08 14.38
C GLY A 43 -2.67 -6.43 14.67
N SER A 44 -2.32 -5.34 14.01
CA SER A 44 -0.99 -4.78 14.12
C SER A 44 -1.00 -3.29 13.75
N ARG A 45 0.14 -2.65 13.90
CA ARG A 45 0.31 -1.24 13.60
C ARG A 45 1.33 -1.07 12.48
N PHE A 46 0.97 -0.32 11.45
CA PHE A 46 1.85 -0.02 10.33
C PHE A 46 1.99 1.48 10.16
N ASP A 47 3.17 1.89 9.71
CA ASP A 47 3.49 3.30 9.45
C ASP A 47 3.19 3.72 8.03
N LEU A 48 3.04 2.74 7.13
CA LEU A 48 2.69 2.96 5.73
C LEU A 48 1.98 1.71 5.22
N VAL A 49 0.94 1.90 4.43
CA VAL A 49 0.28 0.82 3.69
C VAL A 49 0.48 1.07 2.21
N ILE A 50 0.94 0.06 1.47
CA ILE A 50 1.09 0.10 0.02
C ILE A 50 0.14 -0.93 -0.55
N THR A 51 -0.77 -0.53 -1.43
CA THR A 51 -1.75 -1.44 -1.99
C THR A 51 -1.89 -1.30 -3.50
N ASP A 52 -1.99 -2.43 -4.18
CA ASP A 52 -2.44 -2.48 -5.56
C ASP A 52 -3.94 -2.15 -5.60
N LEU A 53 -4.45 -1.79 -6.77
CA LEU A 53 -5.89 -1.48 -6.95
C LEU A 53 -6.71 -2.70 -7.31
N ASN A 54 -6.24 -3.53 -8.23
CA ASN A 54 -7.00 -4.68 -8.73
C ASN A 54 -6.61 -5.95 -7.99
N MET A 55 -7.49 -6.40 -7.10
CA MET A 55 -7.27 -7.60 -6.30
C MET A 55 -8.61 -8.33 -6.13
N PRO A 56 -8.59 -9.66 -5.99
CA PRO A 56 -9.82 -10.40 -5.71
C PRO A 56 -10.33 -10.13 -4.30
N ASN A 57 -11.58 -10.42 -4.07
CA ASN A 57 -12.28 -10.35 -2.78
C ASN A 57 -12.52 -8.93 -2.30
N MET A 58 -11.45 -8.14 -2.15
CA MET A 58 -11.54 -6.74 -1.77
C MET A 58 -10.45 -5.99 -2.55
N ASP A 59 -10.85 -5.04 -3.39
CA ASP A 59 -9.90 -4.26 -4.18
C ASP A 59 -9.23 -3.16 -3.33
N GLY A 60 -8.26 -2.47 -3.95
CA GLY A 60 -7.50 -1.44 -3.24
C GLY A 60 -8.34 -0.26 -2.75
N LEU A 61 -9.34 0.16 -3.53
CA LEU A 61 -10.21 1.26 -3.12
C LEU A 61 -11.04 0.89 -1.90
N GLN A 62 -11.60 -0.33 -1.91
CA GLN A 62 -12.36 -0.85 -0.79
C GLN A 62 -11.49 -0.99 0.46
N LEU A 63 -10.25 -1.46 0.28
CA LEU A 63 -9.30 -1.58 1.38
C LEU A 63 -8.99 -0.21 1.99
N ILE A 64 -8.72 0.79 1.16
CA ILE A 64 -8.41 2.14 1.63
C ILE A 64 -9.57 2.69 2.46
N GLU A 65 -10.79 2.57 1.94
CA GLU A 65 -11.99 3.04 2.67
C GLU A 65 -12.14 2.33 4.02
N ALA A 66 -11.93 1.02 4.04
CA ALA A 66 -12.04 0.23 5.27
C ALA A 66 -10.96 0.62 6.28
N LEU A 67 -9.71 0.83 5.81
CA LEU A 67 -8.62 1.24 6.68
C LEU A 67 -8.88 2.59 7.34
N ARG A 68 -9.43 3.55 6.59
CA ARG A 68 -9.71 4.87 7.14
C ARG A 68 -10.75 4.85 8.26
N LYS A 69 -11.55 3.79 8.34
CA LYS A 69 -12.52 3.60 9.42
C LYS A 69 -11.94 2.87 10.62
N GLN A 70 -10.73 2.29 10.49
CA GLN A 70 -10.10 1.57 11.58
C GLN A 70 -9.44 2.53 12.57
N PRO A 71 -9.59 2.31 13.89
CA PRO A 71 -8.87 3.10 14.88
C PRO A 71 -7.36 3.00 14.65
N GLY A 72 -6.68 4.14 14.64
CA GLY A 72 -5.25 4.21 14.46
C GLY A 72 -4.82 4.33 13.00
N TYR A 73 -5.74 4.25 12.03
CA TYR A 73 -5.40 4.35 10.60
C TYR A 73 -5.94 5.61 9.94
N THR A 74 -6.50 6.53 10.68
CA THR A 74 -7.06 7.77 10.12
C THR A 74 -6.00 8.60 9.39
N PHE A 75 -4.78 8.64 9.90
CA PHE A 75 -3.70 9.46 9.36
C PHE A 75 -2.50 8.68 8.85
N VAL A 76 -2.54 7.35 8.88
CA VAL A 76 -1.45 6.53 8.33
C VAL A 76 -1.40 6.73 6.82
N PRO A 77 -0.23 7.04 6.24
CA PRO A 77 -0.14 7.18 4.78
C PRO A 77 -0.47 5.88 4.07
N ILE A 78 -1.23 6.00 2.98
CA ILE A 78 -1.61 4.87 2.13
C ILE A 78 -1.21 5.21 0.70
N LEU A 79 -0.35 4.37 0.13
CA LEU A 79 0.18 4.55 -1.23
C LEU A 79 -0.47 3.54 -2.16
N MET A 80 -1.05 4.02 -3.27
CA MET A 80 -1.63 3.15 -4.30
C MET A 80 -0.59 2.83 -5.37
N LEU A 81 -0.57 1.58 -5.83
CA LEU A 81 0.17 1.20 -7.02
C LEU A 81 -0.81 1.15 -8.19
N THR A 82 -0.56 1.92 -9.24
CA THR A 82 -1.46 2.04 -10.38
C THR A 82 -0.71 1.76 -11.69
N THR A 83 -1.46 1.47 -12.76
CA THR A 83 -0.93 1.46 -14.12
C THR A 83 -1.43 2.71 -14.84
N GLU A 84 -0.85 3.02 -16.00
CA GLU A 84 -1.33 4.14 -16.80
C GLU A 84 -2.78 3.97 -17.22
N SER A 85 -3.21 2.71 -17.47
CA SER A 85 -4.60 2.42 -17.83
C SER A 85 -5.57 2.66 -16.67
N GLN A 86 -5.05 2.84 -15.45
CA GLN A 86 -5.84 3.10 -14.25
C GLN A 86 -5.75 4.57 -13.81
N ALA A 87 -5.29 5.46 -14.69
CA ALA A 87 -5.08 6.87 -14.34
C ALA A 87 -6.33 7.54 -13.76
N GLU A 88 -7.51 7.20 -14.28
CA GLU A 88 -8.79 7.70 -13.79
C GLU A 88 -9.10 7.27 -12.35
N LYS A 89 -8.47 6.18 -11.89
CA LYS A 89 -8.65 5.70 -10.54
C LYS A 89 -7.96 6.57 -9.48
N LYS A 90 -7.08 7.48 -9.91
CA LYS A 90 -6.37 8.36 -8.98
C LYS A 90 -7.31 9.24 -8.18
N ASP A 91 -8.34 9.81 -8.84
CA ASP A 91 -9.35 10.60 -8.15
C ASP A 91 -10.18 9.75 -7.19
N ALA A 92 -10.58 8.56 -7.63
CA ALA A 92 -11.31 7.63 -6.77
C ALA A 92 -10.48 7.24 -5.55
N GLY A 93 -9.18 7.00 -5.75
CA GLY A 93 -8.27 6.68 -4.66
C GLY A 93 -8.14 7.82 -3.67
N ARG A 94 -7.98 9.03 -4.16
CA ARG A 94 -7.88 10.22 -3.31
C ARG A 94 -9.16 10.39 -2.48
N LYS A 95 -10.33 10.23 -3.10
CA LYS A 95 -11.62 10.31 -2.41
C LYS A 95 -11.79 9.22 -1.37
N ALA A 96 -11.25 8.02 -1.65
CA ALA A 96 -11.27 6.92 -0.69
C ALA A 96 -10.34 7.16 0.49
N GLY A 97 -9.34 8.04 0.34
CA GLY A 97 -8.43 8.40 1.41
C GLY A 97 -6.97 8.08 1.16
N ALA A 98 -6.57 7.75 -0.08
CA ALA A 98 -5.17 7.50 -0.42
C ALA A 98 -4.34 8.76 -0.25
N THR A 99 -3.09 8.59 0.21
CA THR A 99 -2.14 9.70 0.39
C THR A 99 -1.44 10.03 -0.92
N GLY A 100 -1.19 9.02 -1.75
CA GLY A 100 -0.49 9.21 -3.02
C GLY A 100 -0.52 7.93 -3.84
N TRP A 101 0.19 7.97 -4.97
CA TRP A 101 0.27 6.82 -5.87
C TRP A 101 1.62 6.77 -6.57
N ILE A 102 1.97 5.57 -7.04
CA ILE A 102 3.10 5.33 -7.95
C ILE A 102 2.57 4.56 -9.15
N VAL A 103 2.97 4.95 -10.36
CA VAL A 103 2.56 4.29 -11.60
C VAL A 103 3.53 3.13 -11.90
N LYS A 104 3.00 1.96 -12.18
CA LYS A 104 3.78 0.80 -12.62
C LYS A 104 4.15 0.93 -14.09
N PRO A 105 5.33 0.49 -14.53
CA PRO A 105 6.43 0.00 -13.70
C PRO A 105 7.19 1.13 -13.01
N PHE A 106 7.74 0.85 -11.85
CA PHE A 106 8.52 1.83 -11.08
C PHE A 106 9.86 1.22 -10.70
N SER A 107 10.84 2.09 -10.40
CA SER A 107 12.17 1.65 -9.96
C SER A 107 12.20 1.47 -8.45
N ALA A 108 13.21 0.69 -7.98
CA ALA A 108 13.46 0.54 -6.55
C ALA A 108 13.71 1.90 -5.89
N ASP A 109 14.52 2.75 -6.53
CA ASP A 109 14.86 4.07 -6.01
C ASP A 109 13.61 4.95 -5.85
N GLN A 110 12.70 4.89 -6.81
CA GLN A 110 11.46 5.65 -6.78
C GLN A 110 10.58 5.20 -5.60
N LEU A 111 10.46 3.90 -5.41
CA LEU A 111 9.66 3.34 -4.31
C LEU A 111 10.25 3.74 -2.95
N ILE A 112 11.56 3.62 -2.79
CA ILE A 112 12.25 4.00 -1.56
C ILE A 112 12.07 5.49 -1.26
N ALA A 113 12.23 6.34 -2.27
CA ALA A 113 12.09 7.78 -2.11
C ALA A 113 10.69 8.17 -1.63
N VAL A 114 9.65 7.57 -2.20
CA VAL A 114 8.28 7.84 -1.80
C VAL A 114 8.01 7.34 -0.39
N ALA A 115 8.49 6.13 -0.05
CA ALA A 115 8.32 5.59 1.30
C ALA A 115 8.96 6.51 2.34
N LYS A 116 10.19 6.98 2.09
CA LYS A 116 10.87 7.90 3.00
C LYS A 116 10.15 9.24 3.15
N LYS A 117 9.53 9.71 2.08
CA LYS A 117 8.77 10.96 2.11
C LYS A 117 7.50 10.83 2.94
N LEU A 118 6.81 9.69 2.84
CA LEU A 118 5.53 9.48 3.51
C LEU A 118 5.68 9.04 4.97
N ILE A 119 6.72 8.30 5.29
CA ILE A 119 6.97 7.85 6.67
C ILE A 119 7.81 8.92 7.38
N LYS A 120 7.25 9.45 8.45
CA LYS A 120 7.89 10.53 9.20
C LYS A 120 8.35 10.12 10.59
#